data_02dbbdd4809b51e8b6e156da26af037b
#
_entry.id   02dbbdd4809b51e8b6e156da26af037b
#
_cell.length_a   1.000
_cell.length_b   1.000
_cell.length_c   1.000
_cell.angle_alpha   90.00
_cell.angle_beta   90.00
_cell.angle_gamma   90.00
#
_symmetry.space_group_name_H-M   'P 1'
#
loop_
_entity.id
_entity.type
_entity.pdbx_description
1 polymer ?
#
loop_
_entity_poly.entity_id
_entity_poly.type
_entity_poly.pdbx_seq_one_letter_code
_entity_poly.pdbx_strand_id
1 'polypeptide(L)'
;MTLPIINRFTCTKSQLNGFINKFTSKGIFSIIGYINENPKDFRKNFKENKNIVSSLNNNIIAIKLSSLNITNDYNGALEMAKDICQTAIKNNNRIVVDAEYNSIQENITSITDILLKTFNKNEINVYKTYQMYRNDQYEIYRDDLLENNNYMIGFKIVRGAYFNEENNNIWMNKTQQETDNNYNNAIKLFVENNKYNKLICATHNEYSIDYAMSFNNPNIQYAQLMGMSDKLTDRIKHNNTVYKYIPYGPVTDTFPYLVRRLYENLDFSKYLFR
;
A
#
# COMPACT_ATOMS: atom_id res chain seq x y z
N MET A 1 5.40 -17.08 -22.80
CA MET A 1 6.81 -16.64 -22.57
C MET A 1 6.74 -15.24 -21.96
N THR A 2 6.96 -15.10 -20.65
CA THR A 2 6.94 -13.80 -19.96
C THR A 2 8.28 -13.11 -20.27
N LEU A 3 8.24 -11.86 -20.72
CA LEU A 3 9.45 -11.08 -20.93
C LEU A 3 10.20 -10.97 -19.59
N PRO A 4 11.53 -11.22 -19.53
CA PRO A 4 12.32 -11.18 -18.29
C PRO A 4 12.17 -9.86 -17.51
N ILE A 5 11.94 -8.75 -18.21
CA ILE A 5 11.70 -7.43 -17.65
C ILE A 5 10.41 -7.38 -16.81
N ILE A 6 9.32 -8.04 -17.24
CA ILE A 6 8.05 -8.05 -16.51
C ILE A 6 8.23 -8.76 -15.18
N ASN A 7 8.90 -9.91 -15.17
CA ASN A 7 9.15 -10.70 -13.95
C ASN A 7 10.03 -9.98 -12.92
N ARG A 8 10.69 -8.89 -13.27
CA ARG A 8 11.42 -8.06 -12.32
C ARG A 8 10.48 -7.26 -11.42
N PHE A 9 9.34 -6.83 -11.93
CA PHE A 9 8.44 -5.88 -11.26
C PHE A 9 7.11 -6.49 -10.83
N THR A 10 6.70 -7.60 -11.45
CA THR A 10 5.46 -8.31 -11.15
C THR A 10 5.69 -9.82 -11.24
N CYS A 11 4.76 -10.60 -10.72
CA CYS A 11 4.83 -12.05 -10.86
C CYS A 11 3.44 -12.66 -11.12
N THR A 12 3.44 -13.89 -11.63
CA THR A 12 2.25 -14.73 -11.69
C THR A 12 1.98 -15.36 -10.32
N LYS A 13 0.77 -15.87 -10.12
CA LYS A 13 0.40 -16.58 -8.89
C LYS A 13 1.34 -17.76 -8.59
N SER A 14 1.75 -18.52 -9.61
CA SER A 14 2.68 -19.64 -9.44
C SER A 14 4.10 -19.23 -9.02
N GLN A 15 4.52 -18.02 -9.34
CA GLN A 15 5.84 -17.49 -8.99
C GLN A 15 5.87 -16.79 -7.62
N LEU A 16 4.71 -16.43 -7.06
CA LEU A 16 4.59 -15.59 -5.87
C LEU A 16 5.36 -16.12 -4.67
N ASN A 17 5.19 -17.39 -4.32
CA ASN A 17 5.90 -18.00 -3.18
C ASN A 17 7.42 -17.98 -3.36
N GLY A 18 7.91 -18.13 -4.59
CA GLY A 18 9.35 -18.02 -4.90
C GLY A 18 9.88 -16.61 -4.60
N PHE A 19 9.13 -15.57 -4.93
CA PHE A 19 9.52 -14.18 -4.61
C PHE A 19 9.43 -13.88 -3.12
N ILE A 20 8.37 -14.34 -2.44
CA ILE A 20 8.25 -14.18 -0.98
C ILE A 20 9.45 -14.80 -0.29
N ASN A 21 9.79 -16.06 -0.60
CA ASN A 21 10.93 -16.77 -0.03
C ASN A 21 12.26 -16.08 -0.32
N LYS A 22 12.43 -15.57 -1.55
CA LYS A 22 13.62 -14.80 -1.96
C LYS A 22 13.79 -13.51 -1.13
N PHE A 23 12.71 -12.81 -0.82
CA PHE A 23 12.79 -11.60 0.00
C PHE A 23 12.98 -11.95 1.48
N THR A 24 12.24 -12.92 2.01
CA THR A 24 12.37 -13.36 3.39
C THR A 24 13.78 -13.86 3.72
N SER A 25 14.43 -14.59 2.80
CA SER A 25 15.83 -15.03 2.99
C SER A 25 16.84 -13.88 3.07
N LYS A 26 16.44 -12.67 2.64
CA LYS A 26 17.25 -11.45 2.73
C LYS A 26 16.84 -10.54 3.90
N GLY A 27 15.94 -10.99 4.79
CA GLY A 27 15.40 -10.17 5.88
C GLY A 27 14.42 -9.08 5.41
N ILE A 28 13.80 -9.25 4.24
CA ILE A 28 12.84 -8.31 3.66
C ILE A 28 11.46 -8.97 3.71
N PHE A 29 10.46 -8.25 4.23
CA PHE A 29 9.08 -8.70 4.28
C PHE A 29 8.32 -8.39 2.97
N SER A 30 7.10 -8.89 2.86
CA SER A 30 6.30 -8.72 1.65
C SER A 30 4.97 -8.03 1.93
N ILE A 31 4.59 -7.08 1.07
CA ILE A 31 3.23 -6.61 0.89
C ILE A 31 2.75 -7.17 -0.45
N ILE A 32 1.67 -7.92 -0.48
CA ILE A 32 1.23 -8.67 -1.66
C ILE A 32 -0.05 -8.06 -2.18
N GLY A 33 -0.02 -7.58 -3.43
CA GLY A 33 -1.18 -6.95 -4.07
C GLY A 33 -1.64 -7.71 -5.30
N TYR A 34 -2.91 -8.14 -5.32
CA TYR A 34 -3.52 -8.70 -6.51
C TYR A 34 -3.82 -7.60 -7.52
N ILE A 35 -3.31 -7.76 -8.74
CA ILE A 35 -3.52 -6.83 -9.83
C ILE A 35 -4.60 -7.37 -10.75
N ASN A 36 -5.69 -6.62 -10.85
CA ASN A 36 -6.75 -6.80 -11.82
C ASN A 36 -7.15 -5.42 -12.36
N GLU A 37 -6.76 -5.11 -13.58
CA GLU A 37 -7.01 -3.80 -14.22
C GLU A 37 -8.43 -3.68 -14.77
N ASN A 38 -9.19 -4.79 -14.86
CA ASN A 38 -10.58 -4.78 -15.31
C ASN A 38 -11.47 -5.60 -14.37
N PRO A 39 -11.81 -5.07 -13.19
CA PRO A 39 -12.47 -5.81 -12.12
C PRO A 39 -13.98 -5.99 -12.40
N LYS A 40 -14.38 -6.57 -13.54
CA LYS A 40 -15.79 -6.84 -13.85
C LYS A 40 -16.36 -8.01 -13.03
N ASP A 41 -15.51 -8.94 -12.59
CA ASP A 41 -15.93 -10.10 -11.80
C ASP A 41 -15.51 -9.94 -10.32
N PHE A 42 -16.33 -9.24 -9.56
CA PHE A 42 -16.09 -8.98 -8.14
C PHE A 42 -16.06 -10.25 -7.30
N ARG A 43 -16.83 -11.29 -7.68
CA ARG A 43 -16.83 -12.57 -6.97
C ARG A 43 -15.49 -13.30 -7.15
N LYS A 44 -14.93 -13.26 -8.35
CA LYS A 44 -13.59 -13.81 -8.62
C LYS A 44 -12.52 -13.05 -7.84
N ASN A 45 -12.59 -11.72 -7.81
CA ASN A 45 -11.64 -10.88 -7.07
C ASN A 45 -11.72 -11.16 -5.57
N PHE A 46 -12.90 -11.24 -5.01
CA PHE A 46 -13.11 -11.63 -3.61
C PHE A 46 -12.52 -13.02 -3.33
N LYS A 47 -12.83 -14.01 -4.17
CA LYS A 47 -12.29 -15.39 -4.04
C LYS A 47 -10.77 -15.40 -4.10
N GLU A 48 -10.15 -14.61 -4.99
CA GLU A 48 -8.69 -14.53 -5.09
C GLU A 48 -8.07 -13.90 -3.84
N ASN A 49 -8.63 -12.81 -3.32
CA ASN A 49 -8.20 -12.21 -2.06
C ASN A 49 -8.36 -13.20 -0.88
N LYS A 50 -9.47 -13.92 -0.80
CA LYS A 50 -9.67 -14.97 0.22
C LYS A 50 -8.63 -16.10 0.11
N ASN A 51 -8.34 -16.57 -1.10
CA ASN A 51 -7.34 -17.61 -1.34
C ASN A 51 -5.95 -17.17 -0.87
N ILE A 52 -5.55 -15.93 -1.19
CA ILE A 52 -4.24 -15.40 -0.81
C ILE A 52 -4.11 -15.29 0.71
N VAL A 53 -5.09 -14.68 1.39
CA VAL A 53 -5.03 -14.54 2.86
C VAL A 53 -5.12 -15.88 3.60
N SER A 54 -5.68 -16.92 2.95
CA SER A 54 -5.75 -18.27 3.51
C SER A 54 -4.50 -19.11 3.26
N SER A 55 -3.78 -18.83 2.18
CA SER A 55 -2.62 -19.63 1.75
C SER A 55 -1.27 -19.10 2.25
N LEU A 56 -1.23 -17.87 2.72
CA LEU A 56 -0.04 -17.20 3.21
C LEU A 56 -0.10 -16.99 4.72
N ASN A 57 1.06 -16.74 5.33
CA ASN A 57 1.21 -16.51 6.77
C ASN A 57 2.29 -15.45 7.02
N ASN A 58 2.08 -14.59 8.00
CA ASN A 58 3.01 -13.52 8.38
C ASN A 58 3.33 -12.51 7.26
N ASN A 59 2.37 -12.21 6.40
CA ASN A 59 2.50 -11.22 5.32
C ASN A 59 1.52 -10.08 5.52
N ILE A 60 1.73 -9.00 4.78
CA ILE A 60 0.72 -7.96 4.57
C ILE A 60 0.08 -8.17 3.20
N ILE A 61 -1.24 -8.18 3.14
CA ILE A 61 -1.99 -8.29 1.88
C ILE A 61 -2.63 -6.95 1.57
N ALA A 62 -2.34 -6.42 0.40
CA ALA A 62 -2.95 -5.19 -0.09
C ALA A 62 -4.26 -5.50 -0.82
N ILE A 63 -5.34 -4.85 -0.40
CA ILE A 63 -6.64 -4.98 -1.04
C ILE A 63 -7.08 -3.65 -1.64
N LYS A 64 -7.76 -3.74 -2.79
CA LYS A 64 -8.43 -2.62 -3.47
C LYS A 64 -9.93 -2.80 -3.36
N LEU A 65 -10.62 -1.84 -2.76
CA LEU A 65 -12.06 -1.94 -2.54
C LEU A 65 -12.85 -1.76 -3.83
N SER A 66 -12.29 -1.09 -4.85
CA SER A 66 -12.87 -1.07 -6.21
C SER A 66 -13.05 -2.48 -6.77
N SER A 67 -12.13 -3.37 -6.49
CA SER A 67 -12.20 -4.77 -6.91
C SER A 67 -13.26 -5.60 -6.18
N LEU A 68 -13.87 -5.05 -5.13
CA LEU A 68 -14.97 -5.62 -4.35
C LEU A 68 -16.31 -4.94 -4.62
N ASN A 69 -16.44 -4.20 -5.74
CA ASN A 69 -17.68 -3.54 -6.17
C ASN A 69 -18.15 -2.35 -5.30
N ILE A 70 -17.27 -1.68 -4.59
CA ILE A 70 -17.62 -0.57 -3.70
C ILE A 70 -18.46 0.53 -4.38
N THR A 71 -18.27 0.73 -5.67
CA THR A 71 -18.97 1.75 -6.45
C THR A 71 -20.48 1.47 -6.56
N ASN A 72 -20.89 0.20 -6.68
CA ASN A 72 -22.28 -0.18 -6.92
C ASN A 72 -22.92 -0.86 -5.71
N ASP A 73 -22.12 -1.42 -4.80
CA ASP A 73 -22.59 -2.17 -3.64
C ASP A 73 -21.66 -1.93 -2.44
N TYR A 74 -21.86 -0.81 -1.77
CA TYR A 74 -21.09 -0.44 -0.58
C TYR A 74 -21.17 -1.48 0.53
N ASN A 75 -22.38 -1.96 0.84
CA ASN A 75 -22.60 -2.93 1.93
C ASN A 75 -21.99 -4.29 1.60
N GLY A 76 -22.14 -4.77 0.37
CA GLY A 76 -21.50 -6.00 -0.09
C GLY A 76 -19.97 -5.90 -0.06
N ALA A 77 -19.40 -4.77 -0.48
CA ALA A 77 -17.97 -4.53 -0.41
C ALA A 77 -17.46 -4.51 1.05
N LEU A 78 -18.20 -3.90 1.98
CA LEU A 78 -17.88 -3.89 3.40
C LEU A 78 -17.86 -5.31 3.98
N GLU A 79 -18.88 -6.12 3.72
CA GLU A 79 -18.95 -7.49 4.24
C GLU A 79 -17.84 -8.38 3.63
N MET A 80 -17.57 -8.25 2.35
CA MET A 80 -16.43 -8.94 1.70
C MET A 80 -15.09 -8.50 2.33
N ALA A 81 -14.89 -7.22 2.59
CA ALA A 81 -13.67 -6.71 3.22
C ALA A 81 -13.51 -7.22 4.66
N LYS A 82 -14.58 -7.24 5.46
CA LYS A 82 -14.58 -7.82 6.81
C LYS A 82 -14.20 -9.30 6.79
N ASP A 83 -14.77 -10.08 5.88
CA ASP A 83 -14.47 -11.51 5.76
C ASP A 83 -13.01 -11.77 5.32
N ILE A 84 -12.45 -10.94 4.42
CA ILE A 84 -11.03 -10.98 4.09
C ILE A 84 -10.17 -10.67 5.32
N CYS A 85 -10.49 -9.62 6.08
CA CYS A 85 -9.75 -9.25 7.29
C CYS A 85 -9.78 -10.35 8.34
N GLN A 86 -10.95 -10.94 8.64
CA GLN A 86 -11.08 -12.04 9.59
C GLN A 86 -10.22 -13.25 9.18
N THR A 87 -10.22 -13.57 7.89
CA THR A 87 -9.43 -14.69 7.37
C THR A 87 -7.94 -14.39 7.42
N ALA A 88 -7.52 -13.14 7.10
CA ALA A 88 -6.15 -12.72 7.20
C ALA A 88 -5.62 -12.86 8.64
N ILE A 89 -6.35 -12.35 9.62
CA ILE A 89 -5.98 -12.41 11.04
C ILE A 89 -5.84 -13.85 11.53
N LYS A 90 -6.76 -14.73 11.16
CA LYS A 90 -6.67 -16.17 11.51
C LYS A 90 -5.39 -16.84 11.00
N ASN A 91 -4.80 -16.31 9.93
CA ASN A 91 -3.56 -16.80 9.32
C ASN A 91 -2.36 -15.88 9.63
N ASN A 92 -2.41 -15.07 10.69
CA ASN A 92 -1.37 -14.12 11.08
C ASN A 92 -0.94 -13.15 9.96
N ASN A 93 -1.82 -12.89 9.00
CA ASN A 93 -1.62 -11.88 7.97
C ASN A 93 -2.26 -10.55 8.43
N ARG A 94 -1.75 -9.45 7.89
CA ARG A 94 -2.33 -8.11 8.04
C ARG A 94 -2.87 -7.64 6.69
N ILE A 95 -3.75 -6.67 6.76
CA ILE A 95 -4.34 -6.06 5.56
C ILE A 95 -3.86 -4.62 5.42
N VAL A 96 -3.52 -4.20 4.23
CA VAL A 96 -3.44 -2.78 3.87
C VAL A 96 -4.54 -2.48 2.84
N VAL A 97 -5.39 -1.51 3.17
CA VAL A 97 -6.39 -1.00 2.21
C VAL A 97 -5.70 0.08 1.39
N ASP A 98 -5.54 -0.17 0.09
CA ASP A 98 -4.93 0.81 -0.83
C ASP A 98 -5.89 1.97 -1.09
N ALA A 99 -5.37 3.18 -1.17
CA ALA A 99 -6.10 4.34 -1.66
C ALA A 99 -6.18 4.29 -3.18
N GLU A 100 -7.31 4.77 -3.73
CA GLU A 100 -7.61 4.67 -5.15
C GLU A 100 -8.07 6.04 -5.70
N TYR A 101 -8.88 6.02 -6.78
CA TYR A 101 -9.40 7.25 -7.41
C TYR A 101 -10.24 8.09 -6.46
N ASN A 102 -10.18 9.40 -6.65
CA ASN A 102 -10.92 10.34 -5.83
C ASN A 102 -12.43 10.07 -5.81
N SER A 103 -13.01 9.70 -6.93
CA SER A 103 -14.45 9.44 -7.07
C SER A 103 -15.00 8.37 -6.11
N ILE A 104 -14.14 7.49 -5.60
CA ILE A 104 -14.52 6.41 -4.67
C ILE A 104 -13.78 6.50 -3.32
N GLN A 105 -12.86 7.47 -3.17
CA GLN A 105 -11.98 7.53 -2.00
C GLN A 105 -12.74 7.75 -0.69
N GLU A 106 -13.83 8.50 -0.69
CA GLU A 106 -14.68 8.70 0.49
C GLU A 106 -15.27 7.37 0.99
N ASN A 107 -15.80 6.57 0.09
CA ASN A 107 -16.31 5.24 0.43
C ASN A 107 -15.20 4.30 0.91
N ILE A 108 -14.00 4.36 0.30
CA ILE A 108 -12.82 3.59 0.75
C ILE A 108 -12.45 4.00 2.17
N THR A 109 -12.39 5.29 2.46
CA THR A 109 -12.09 5.83 3.79
C THR A 109 -13.11 5.32 4.81
N SER A 110 -14.40 5.44 4.51
CA SER A 110 -15.49 5.00 5.39
C SER A 110 -15.42 3.50 5.72
N ILE A 111 -15.24 2.64 4.72
CA ILE A 111 -15.06 1.19 4.95
C ILE A 111 -13.80 0.93 5.77
N THR A 112 -12.69 1.59 5.44
CA THR A 112 -11.41 1.38 6.13
C THR A 112 -11.51 1.76 7.60
N ASP A 113 -12.18 2.84 7.94
CA ASP A 113 -12.39 3.28 9.33
C ASP A 113 -13.23 2.26 10.13
N ILE A 114 -14.24 1.65 9.49
CA ILE A 114 -14.99 0.54 10.11
C ILE A 114 -14.07 -0.66 10.36
N LEU A 115 -13.20 -1.01 9.40
CA LEU A 115 -12.26 -2.13 9.56
C LEU A 115 -11.23 -1.85 10.67
N LEU A 116 -10.69 -0.63 10.76
CA LEU A 116 -9.77 -0.22 11.83
C LEU A 116 -10.45 -0.38 13.21
N LYS A 117 -11.65 0.20 13.39
CA LYS A 117 -12.43 0.11 14.63
C LYS A 117 -12.75 -1.33 15.04
N THR A 118 -12.96 -2.20 14.05
CA THR A 118 -13.32 -3.60 14.27
C THR A 118 -12.12 -4.46 14.64
N PHE A 119 -10.99 -4.29 13.94
CA PHE A 119 -9.91 -5.26 13.95
C PHE A 119 -8.62 -4.79 14.63
N ASN A 120 -8.46 -3.49 14.93
CA ASN A 120 -7.22 -2.93 15.49
C ASN A 120 -7.27 -2.61 16.98
N LYS A 121 -8.05 -3.35 17.78
CA LYS A 121 -8.23 -3.05 19.22
C LYS A 121 -6.97 -3.27 20.05
N ASN A 122 -6.30 -4.39 19.84
CA ASN A 122 -5.14 -4.81 20.65
C ASN A 122 -3.83 -4.86 19.86
N GLU A 123 -3.92 -4.92 18.55
CA GLU A 123 -2.80 -4.93 17.61
C GLU A 123 -3.21 -4.35 16.25
N ILE A 124 -2.22 -3.99 15.44
CA ILE A 124 -2.48 -3.44 14.11
C ILE A 124 -2.63 -4.58 13.10
N ASN A 125 -3.86 -4.86 12.70
CA ASN A 125 -4.24 -5.84 11.70
C ASN A 125 -4.57 -5.20 10.35
N VAL A 126 -5.01 -3.94 10.37
CA VAL A 126 -5.42 -3.18 9.19
C VAL A 126 -4.65 -1.87 9.11
N TYR A 127 -4.19 -1.52 7.91
CA TYR A 127 -3.53 -0.25 7.60
C TYR A 127 -4.40 0.56 6.64
N LYS A 128 -4.49 1.87 6.88
CA LYS A 128 -5.14 2.87 6.03
C LYS A 128 -4.09 3.60 5.20
N THR A 129 -4.34 3.78 3.89
CA THR A 129 -3.40 4.44 2.98
C THR A 129 -3.84 5.88 2.70
N TYR A 130 -2.89 6.82 2.81
CA TYR A 130 -3.08 8.25 2.56
C TYR A 130 -2.22 8.70 1.37
N GLN A 131 -2.84 9.41 0.43
CA GLN A 131 -2.20 9.90 -0.80
C GLN A 131 -1.80 11.37 -0.62
N MET A 132 -0.53 11.66 -0.35
CA MET A 132 -0.04 13.00 0.01
C MET A 132 -0.01 14.00 -1.16
N TYR A 133 -0.31 13.58 -2.40
CA TYR A 133 -0.51 14.49 -3.55
C TYR A 133 -1.86 15.22 -3.50
N ARG A 134 -2.78 14.79 -2.65
CA ARG A 134 -4.05 15.46 -2.39
C ARG A 134 -3.87 16.51 -1.30
N ASN A 135 -4.43 17.69 -1.53
CA ASN A 135 -4.31 18.82 -0.60
C ASN A 135 -5.08 18.63 0.73
N ASP A 136 -6.07 17.73 0.77
CA ASP A 136 -6.86 17.40 1.95
C ASP A 136 -6.26 16.27 2.81
N GLN A 137 -5.40 15.43 2.22
CA GLN A 137 -4.99 14.17 2.88
C GLN A 137 -4.05 14.36 4.06
N TYR A 138 -3.24 15.42 4.07
CA TYR A 138 -2.40 15.72 5.23
C TYR A 138 -3.25 16.07 6.46
N GLU A 139 -4.32 16.83 6.28
CA GLU A 139 -5.23 17.21 7.36
C GLU A 139 -6.01 15.97 7.88
N ILE A 140 -6.55 15.15 6.98
CA ILE A 140 -7.21 13.89 7.34
C ILE A 140 -6.25 12.96 8.11
N TYR A 141 -5.02 12.83 7.64
CA TYR A 141 -3.98 12.05 8.31
C TYR A 141 -3.66 12.58 9.72
N ARG A 142 -3.53 13.92 9.84
CA ARG A 142 -3.29 14.60 11.11
C ARG A 142 -4.43 14.33 12.09
N ASP A 143 -5.66 14.48 11.64
CA ASP A 143 -6.84 14.32 12.49
C ASP A 143 -6.96 12.87 12.97
N ASP A 144 -6.77 11.89 12.09
CA ASP A 144 -6.74 10.46 12.45
C ASP A 144 -5.61 10.14 13.46
N LEU A 145 -4.44 10.78 13.33
CA LEU A 145 -3.31 10.54 14.24
C LEU A 145 -3.51 11.17 15.61
N LEU A 146 -4.13 12.35 15.67
CA LEU A 146 -4.32 13.12 16.90
C LEU A 146 -5.60 12.73 17.65
N GLU A 147 -6.55 12.11 16.96
CA GLU A 147 -7.78 11.63 17.58
C GLU A 147 -7.48 10.61 18.69
N ASN A 148 -8.14 10.76 19.83
CA ASN A 148 -8.01 9.82 20.92
C ASN A 148 -8.88 8.58 20.69
N ASN A 149 -8.44 7.71 19.80
CA ASN A 149 -9.13 6.48 19.45
C ASN A 149 -8.91 5.39 20.52
N ASN A 150 -9.92 4.54 20.72
CA ASN A 150 -9.82 3.32 21.53
C ASN A 150 -9.31 2.11 20.73
N TYR A 151 -8.68 2.36 19.59
CA TYR A 151 -8.05 1.37 18.71
C TYR A 151 -6.76 1.95 18.12
N MET A 152 -5.87 1.07 17.63
CA MET A 152 -4.61 1.46 17.02
C MET A 152 -4.80 1.71 15.52
N ILE A 153 -4.03 2.64 14.95
CA ILE A 153 -4.06 2.89 13.51
C ILE A 153 -2.75 2.43 12.85
N GLY A 154 -2.87 1.58 11.85
CA GLY A 154 -1.81 1.32 10.90
C GLY A 154 -1.87 2.37 9.78
N PHE A 155 -0.91 3.26 9.74
CA PHE A 155 -0.78 4.27 8.69
C PHE A 155 0.10 3.77 7.55
N LYS A 156 -0.30 4.03 6.32
CA LYS A 156 0.56 3.92 5.15
C LYS A 156 0.49 5.22 4.37
N ILE A 157 1.61 5.86 4.13
CA ILE A 157 1.68 7.08 3.32
C ILE A 157 2.33 6.78 1.97
N VAL A 158 1.72 7.30 0.92
CA VAL A 158 2.21 7.28 -0.46
C VAL A 158 2.15 8.70 -1.04
N ARG A 159 2.90 8.98 -2.10
CA ARG A 159 2.72 10.24 -2.81
C ARG A 159 1.39 10.27 -3.56
N GLY A 160 1.05 9.21 -4.23
CA GLY A 160 -0.16 9.02 -5.02
C GLY A 160 0.16 8.33 -6.34
N ALA A 161 -0.85 7.70 -6.94
CA ALA A 161 -0.67 6.86 -8.11
C ALA A 161 -1.54 7.25 -9.31
N TYR A 162 -2.42 8.24 -9.15
CA TYR A 162 -3.43 8.59 -10.17
C TYR A 162 -3.28 10.02 -10.66
N PHE A 163 -2.10 10.62 -10.50
CA PHE A 163 -1.83 12.02 -10.82
C PHE A 163 -2.25 12.40 -12.25
N ASN A 164 -1.89 11.59 -13.25
CA ASN A 164 -2.19 11.89 -14.65
C ASN A 164 -3.66 11.71 -15.02
N GLU A 165 -4.36 10.82 -14.33
CA GLU A 165 -5.78 10.51 -14.58
C GLU A 165 -6.70 11.51 -13.87
N GLU A 166 -6.22 12.10 -12.78
CA GLU A 166 -6.93 13.08 -11.96
C GLU A 166 -6.41 14.51 -12.15
N ASN A 167 -5.54 14.72 -13.12
CA ASN A 167 -4.91 16.00 -13.43
C ASN A 167 -5.95 17.09 -13.73
N ASN A 168 -5.74 18.29 -13.15
CA ASN A 168 -6.62 19.47 -13.17
C ASN A 168 -7.74 19.51 -12.11
N ASN A 169 -7.72 18.67 -11.10
CA ASN A 169 -8.68 18.75 -10.01
C ASN A 169 -8.19 19.68 -8.90
N ILE A 170 -9.12 20.47 -8.37
CA ILE A 170 -8.87 21.51 -7.33
C ILE A 170 -8.35 20.94 -6.02
N TRP A 171 -8.50 19.63 -5.79
CA TRP A 171 -8.07 18.94 -4.58
C TRP A 171 -6.70 18.26 -4.70
N MET A 172 -5.98 18.49 -5.81
CA MET A 172 -4.59 18.05 -5.96
C MET A 172 -3.62 19.17 -5.61
N ASN A 173 -2.48 18.79 -5.03
CA ASN A 173 -1.35 19.70 -4.88
C ASN A 173 -0.91 20.24 -6.24
N LYS A 174 -0.58 21.52 -6.30
CA LYS A 174 -0.19 22.18 -7.55
C LYS A 174 1.22 21.78 -8.01
N THR A 175 2.06 21.40 -7.06
CA THR A 175 3.47 21.10 -7.32
C THR A 175 3.91 19.80 -6.67
N GLN A 176 4.96 19.18 -7.23
CA GLN A 176 5.64 18.04 -6.62
C GLN A 176 6.21 18.41 -5.24
N GLN A 177 6.70 19.64 -5.07
CA GLN A 177 7.27 20.12 -3.80
C GLN A 177 6.21 20.14 -2.68
N GLU A 178 4.97 20.53 -2.97
CA GLU A 178 3.88 20.48 -1.98
C GLU A 178 3.59 19.03 -1.56
N THR A 179 3.58 18.10 -2.51
CA THR A 179 3.43 16.67 -2.22
C THR A 179 4.57 16.13 -1.36
N ASP A 180 5.82 16.52 -1.66
CA ASP A 180 7.00 16.13 -0.89
C ASP A 180 6.96 16.71 0.52
N ASN A 181 6.52 17.95 0.65
CA ASN A 181 6.35 18.62 1.94
C ASN A 181 5.27 17.91 2.79
N ASN A 182 4.09 17.63 2.22
CA ASN A 182 3.03 16.91 2.91
C ASN A 182 3.50 15.52 3.35
N TYR A 183 4.22 14.80 2.49
CA TYR A 183 4.78 13.49 2.82
C TYR A 183 5.77 13.55 4.00
N ASN A 184 6.71 14.50 3.98
CA ASN A 184 7.72 14.64 5.03
C ASN A 184 7.12 15.20 6.32
N ASN A 185 6.16 16.13 6.24
CA ASN A 185 5.42 16.63 7.40
C ASN A 185 4.59 15.52 8.09
N ALA A 186 4.01 14.60 7.32
CA ALA A 186 3.32 13.44 7.89
C ALA A 186 4.27 12.53 8.69
N ILE A 187 5.50 12.31 8.22
CA ILE A 187 6.53 11.57 8.97
C ILE A 187 6.86 12.28 10.28
N LYS A 188 7.12 13.58 10.22
CA LYS A 188 7.45 14.40 11.40
C LYS A 188 6.33 14.36 12.42
N LEU A 189 5.10 14.62 11.98
CA LEU A 189 3.92 14.61 12.84
C LEU A 189 3.72 13.27 13.54
N PHE A 190 3.95 12.15 12.81
CA PHE A 190 3.90 10.81 13.37
C PHE A 190 4.92 10.62 14.50
N VAL A 191 6.14 11.05 14.30
CA VAL A 191 7.20 10.92 15.31
C VAL A 191 6.88 11.71 16.57
N GLU A 192 6.35 12.92 16.41
CA GLU A 192 6.03 13.82 17.52
C GLU A 192 4.82 13.35 18.35
N ASN A 193 3.87 12.63 17.74
CA ASN A 193 2.58 12.33 18.37
C ASN A 193 2.26 10.83 18.51
N ASN A 194 3.09 9.95 17.93
CA ASN A 194 2.78 8.52 17.95
C ASN A 194 3.03 7.90 19.32
N LYS A 195 2.03 7.13 19.80
CA LYS A 195 2.14 6.31 21.02
C LYS A 195 2.17 4.81 20.73
N TYR A 196 1.22 4.30 19.96
CA TYR A 196 1.01 2.87 19.73
C TYR A 196 0.79 2.50 18.24
N ASN A 197 0.72 3.50 17.38
CA ASN A 197 0.47 3.32 15.95
C ASN A 197 1.73 2.89 15.20
N LYS A 198 1.57 2.43 13.95
CA LYS A 198 2.68 2.14 13.02
C LYS A 198 2.51 2.92 11.74
N LEU A 199 3.62 3.33 11.16
CA LEU A 199 3.66 4.04 9.89
C LEU A 199 4.46 3.27 8.86
N ILE A 200 3.88 2.98 7.70
CA ILE A 200 4.58 2.48 6.52
C ILE A 200 4.87 3.67 5.59
N CYS A 201 6.14 4.04 5.47
CA CYS A 201 6.65 5.00 4.50
C CYS A 201 6.84 4.29 3.15
N ALA A 202 5.84 4.37 2.26
CA ALA A 202 5.87 3.71 0.96
C ALA A 202 6.39 4.67 -0.11
N THR A 203 7.72 4.65 -0.36
CA THR A 203 8.39 5.56 -1.28
C THR A 203 9.73 5.02 -1.79
N HIS A 204 10.15 5.52 -2.96
CA HIS A 204 11.48 5.34 -3.54
C HIS A 204 12.37 6.60 -3.42
N ASN A 205 11.83 7.68 -2.83
CA ASN A 205 12.55 8.92 -2.64
C ASN A 205 13.57 8.78 -1.49
N GLU A 206 14.86 8.84 -1.81
CA GLU A 206 15.95 8.67 -0.85
C GLU A 206 15.91 9.73 0.25
N TYR A 207 15.62 11.00 -0.10
CA TYR A 207 15.55 12.09 0.87
C TYR A 207 14.48 11.82 1.94
N SER A 208 13.27 11.43 1.54
CA SER A 208 12.20 11.12 2.51
C SER A 208 12.51 9.90 3.36
N ILE A 209 13.22 8.92 2.80
CA ILE A 209 13.68 7.74 3.56
C ILE A 209 14.74 8.14 4.57
N ASP A 210 15.76 8.90 4.17
CA ASP A 210 16.82 9.37 5.06
C ASP A 210 16.25 10.27 6.17
N TYR A 211 15.29 11.12 5.82
CA TYR A 211 14.57 11.93 6.78
C TYR A 211 13.81 11.08 7.80
N ALA A 212 13.06 10.06 7.36
CA ALA A 212 12.37 9.14 8.26
C ALA A 212 13.34 8.34 9.15
N MET A 213 14.46 7.87 8.57
CA MET A 213 15.49 7.13 9.30
C MET A 213 16.20 7.96 10.36
N SER A 214 16.36 9.28 10.14
CA SER A 214 17.02 10.20 11.09
C SER A 214 16.33 10.25 12.46
N PHE A 215 15.04 9.93 12.53
CA PHE A 215 14.29 9.88 13.79
C PHE A 215 14.52 8.60 14.59
N ASN A 216 15.12 7.57 14.00
CA ASN A 216 15.36 6.26 14.63
C ASN A 216 14.13 5.69 15.39
N ASN A 217 12.94 5.84 14.80
CA ASN A 217 11.68 5.43 15.42
C ASN A 217 11.29 4.00 14.99
N PRO A 218 11.21 3.02 15.92
CA PRO A 218 10.95 1.62 15.59
C PRO A 218 9.53 1.36 15.05
N ASN A 219 8.61 2.33 15.19
CA ASN A 219 7.27 2.25 14.65
C ASN A 219 7.18 2.70 13.18
N ILE A 220 8.26 3.22 12.62
CA ILE A 220 8.34 3.52 11.19
C ILE A 220 8.87 2.29 10.44
N GLN A 221 8.14 1.91 9.41
CA GLN A 221 8.43 0.82 8.51
C GLN A 221 8.54 1.38 7.08
N TYR A 222 9.21 0.67 6.19
CA TYR A 222 9.48 1.15 4.84
C TYR A 222 8.93 0.18 3.81
N ALA A 223 8.38 0.70 2.71
CA ALA A 223 7.90 -0.14 1.62
C ALA A 223 8.33 0.39 0.25
N GLN A 224 8.72 -0.51 -0.63
CA GLN A 224 9.15 -0.20 -1.98
C GLN A 224 8.58 -1.23 -2.96
N LEU A 225 8.31 -0.83 -4.20
CA LEU A 225 7.86 -1.76 -5.23
C LEU A 225 8.95 -2.80 -5.57
N MET A 226 8.54 -4.01 -5.85
CA MET A 226 9.40 -5.06 -6.34
C MET A 226 10.16 -4.63 -7.59
N GLY A 227 11.47 -4.91 -7.65
CA GLY A 227 12.33 -4.54 -8.78
C GLY A 227 12.84 -3.10 -8.77
N MET A 228 12.40 -2.27 -7.81
CA MET A 228 12.81 -0.88 -7.71
C MET A 228 13.66 -0.64 -6.45
N SER A 229 14.64 0.29 -6.56
CA SER A 229 15.46 0.78 -5.43
C SER A 229 16.11 -0.31 -4.58
N ASP A 230 16.60 -1.38 -5.18
CA ASP A 230 17.13 -2.53 -4.44
C ASP A 230 18.34 -2.15 -3.55
N LYS A 231 19.23 -1.25 -4.01
CA LYS A 231 20.34 -0.73 -3.20
C LYS A 231 19.86 0.02 -1.97
N LEU A 232 18.80 0.83 -2.12
CA LEU A 232 18.18 1.55 -1.01
C LEU A 232 17.51 0.57 -0.03
N THR A 233 16.82 -0.45 -0.54
CA THR A 233 16.25 -1.54 0.28
C THR A 233 17.34 -2.24 1.11
N ASP A 234 18.46 -2.59 0.48
CA ASP A 234 19.58 -3.26 1.17
C ASP A 234 20.18 -2.37 2.27
N ARG A 235 20.24 -1.05 2.08
CA ARG A 235 20.70 -0.10 3.09
C ARG A 235 19.75 -0.02 4.29
N ILE A 236 18.43 0.05 4.04
CA ILE A 236 17.41 0.24 5.08
C ILE A 236 17.25 -1.01 5.96
N LYS A 237 17.26 -2.22 5.37
CA LYS A 237 16.89 -3.48 6.05
C LYS A 237 17.77 -3.87 7.23
N HIS A 238 18.97 -3.31 7.36
CA HIS A 238 19.91 -3.69 8.44
C HIS A 238 19.37 -3.35 9.83
N ASN A 239 18.64 -2.23 9.96
CA ASN A 239 18.15 -1.75 11.25
C ASN A 239 16.65 -1.45 11.26
N ASN A 240 15.95 -1.69 10.13
CA ASN A 240 14.55 -1.31 9.98
C ASN A 240 13.71 -2.42 9.34
N THR A 241 12.42 -2.40 9.61
CA THR A 241 11.45 -3.25 8.92
C THR A 241 11.21 -2.72 7.52
N VAL A 242 11.52 -3.53 6.50
CA VAL A 242 11.36 -3.17 5.09
C VAL A 242 10.49 -4.20 4.38
N TYR A 243 9.61 -3.69 3.55
CA TYR A 243 8.73 -4.48 2.70
C TYR A 243 9.06 -4.27 1.22
N LYS A 244 8.94 -5.34 0.42
CA LYS A 244 8.73 -5.23 -1.02
C LYS A 244 7.25 -5.45 -1.32
N TYR A 245 6.64 -4.46 -2.00
CA TYR A 245 5.31 -4.62 -2.56
C TYR A 245 5.41 -5.47 -3.81
N ILE A 246 4.75 -6.64 -3.80
CA ILE A 246 4.77 -7.64 -4.86
C ILE A 246 3.43 -7.58 -5.61
N PRO A 247 3.37 -6.90 -6.78
CA PRO A 247 2.20 -6.98 -7.64
C PRO A 247 2.14 -8.36 -8.28
N TYR A 248 1.05 -9.11 -8.08
CA TYR A 248 0.87 -10.39 -8.73
C TYR A 248 -0.47 -10.48 -9.45
N GLY A 249 -0.52 -11.28 -10.51
CA GLY A 249 -1.74 -11.50 -11.27
C GLY A 249 -1.48 -12.13 -12.63
N PRO A 250 -2.54 -12.26 -13.46
CA PRO A 250 -2.38 -12.65 -14.86
C PRO A 250 -1.51 -11.62 -15.61
N VAL A 251 -0.73 -12.08 -16.58
CA VAL A 251 0.12 -11.20 -17.39
C VAL A 251 -0.71 -10.14 -18.13
N THR A 252 -1.92 -10.49 -18.52
CA THR A 252 -2.89 -9.57 -19.15
C THR A 252 -3.22 -8.35 -18.31
N ASP A 253 -3.15 -8.47 -16.98
CA ASP A 253 -3.47 -7.41 -16.03
C ASP A 253 -2.19 -6.74 -15.51
N THR A 254 -1.14 -7.53 -15.26
CA THR A 254 0.12 -7.00 -14.73
C THR A 254 0.91 -6.19 -15.76
N PHE A 255 0.77 -6.47 -17.05
CA PHE A 255 1.43 -5.69 -18.09
C PHE A 255 0.85 -4.27 -18.24
N PRO A 256 -0.47 -4.04 -18.36
CA PRO A 256 -1.05 -2.70 -18.32
C PRO A 256 -0.72 -1.93 -17.04
N TYR A 257 -0.73 -2.60 -15.88
CA TYR A 257 -0.29 -2.02 -14.62
C TYR A 257 1.14 -1.46 -14.71
N LEU A 258 2.09 -2.22 -15.27
CA LEU A 258 3.47 -1.75 -15.43
C LEU A 258 3.59 -0.60 -16.41
N VAL A 259 2.87 -0.65 -17.52
CA VAL A 259 2.84 0.45 -18.50
C VAL A 259 2.35 1.74 -17.84
N ARG A 260 1.28 1.68 -17.03
CA ARG A 260 0.79 2.83 -16.28
C ARG A 260 1.85 3.39 -15.33
N ARG A 261 2.56 2.53 -14.58
CA ARG A 261 3.67 2.95 -13.70
C ARG A 261 4.80 3.64 -14.48
N LEU A 262 5.06 3.23 -15.71
CA LEU A 262 6.02 3.88 -16.59
C LEU A 262 5.59 5.31 -16.97
N TYR A 263 4.31 5.49 -17.30
CA TYR A 263 3.77 6.80 -17.65
C TYR A 263 3.70 7.76 -16.45
N GLU A 264 3.35 7.26 -15.28
CA GLU A 264 3.23 8.05 -14.05
C GLU A 264 4.58 8.47 -13.47
N ASN A 265 5.62 7.72 -13.76
CA ASN A 265 6.97 7.95 -13.25
C ASN A 265 7.97 7.93 -14.40
N LEU A 266 8.33 9.08 -14.94
CA LEU A 266 9.49 9.18 -15.83
C LEU A 266 10.77 8.62 -15.17
N ASP A 267 10.85 8.68 -13.85
CA ASP A 267 11.88 8.04 -13.04
C ASP A 267 11.82 6.51 -13.04
N PHE A 268 10.69 5.89 -13.35
CA PHE A 268 10.56 4.44 -13.49
C PHE A 268 11.41 3.92 -14.65
N SER A 269 11.61 4.72 -15.71
CA SER A 269 12.49 4.37 -16.84
C SER A 269 13.92 4.06 -16.38
N LYS A 270 14.40 4.70 -15.30
CA LYS A 270 15.72 4.43 -14.71
C LYS A 270 15.88 2.98 -14.21
N TYR A 271 14.77 2.31 -13.89
CA TYR A 271 14.78 0.94 -13.37
C TYR A 271 14.62 -0.13 -14.47
N LEU A 272 14.20 0.26 -15.69
CA LEU A 272 14.04 -0.68 -16.80
C LEU A 272 15.37 -1.11 -17.40
N PHE A 273 16.36 -0.23 -17.38
CA PHE A 273 17.63 -0.40 -18.07
C PHE A 273 18.82 -0.69 -17.12
N ARG A 274 18.55 -1.01 -15.90
CA ARG A 274 19.49 -1.51 -14.89
C ARG A 274 19.19 -2.97 -14.57
#